data_7e193923087cd8bc73cd20069206b575
#
_entry.id   7e193923087cd8bc73cd20069206b575
#
_cell.length_a   1.000
_cell.length_b   1.000
_cell.length_c   1.000
_cell.angle_alpha   90.00
_cell.angle_beta   90.00
_cell.angle_gamma   90.00
#
_symmetry.space_group_name_H-M   'P 1'
#
loop_
_entity.id
_entity.type
_entity.pdbx_description
1 polymer ?
#
loop_
_entity_poly.entity_id
_entity_poly.type
_entity_poly.pdbx_seq_one_letter_code
_entity_poly.pdbx_strand_id
1 'polypeptide(L)'
;MAPNGPGTAQPEHKCCGVVEEAREKRAARRAKAQPWIIRKFAIFMTVALTSYAFYVYIGRLCVPMIRRDPGALGGRGMGIGFLVVFSIFGLIVIWAYEKIVFTSPGYAKDYVQKSPAPVIKKAFPTWWDTESEAELAAARYQSTHPPATQKEHKEQERHHTQSSMRSHAETRDQNVGITDAIPPVAAVRAKATADKGPASRPEQAEQKPMMFTRKPPTTPILLPEYRYCHKDGFQKPLRAHHCRACGTCVLKYDHHCPWIGQCVGARNHRFFVIFVFWALWFWAWTFATLVGVNARAASVRSDLFDIDGQQVAIMVLSGLFVLFTVALLWTHVDMICQGQSTVESLGVRRMHEREQRVLKRLHSWWDFRGKRQTRKQWDAEWGRVGKEGHPWWLGSARANWEATMGAHAWMWFLPIGKSPDDGLSYELNPRFDAEGRWRPRKEWPEELR
;
A
#
# COMPACT_ATOMS: atom_id res chain seq x y z
N MET A 1 -5.06 19.99 66.42
CA MET A 1 -5.43 19.87 64.99
C MET A 1 -4.16 19.90 64.16
N ALA A 2 -3.71 18.73 63.69
CA ALA A 2 -2.51 18.59 62.86
C ALA A 2 -2.93 18.48 61.39
N PRO A 3 -2.22 19.10 60.44
CA PRO A 3 -2.54 18.98 59.02
C PRO A 3 -1.96 17.68 58.43
N ASN A 4 -2.74 17.07 57.53
CA ASN A 4 -2.40 15.87 56.81
C ASN A 4 -1.12 16.06 55.95
N GLY A 5 -0.20 15.12 56.04
CA GLY A 5 1.00 15.06 55.22
C GLY A 5 0.72 14.63 53.78
N PRO A 6 1.62 14.99 52.86
CA PRO A 6 1.44 14.68 51.42
C PRO A 6 1.67 13.19 51.14
N GLY A 7 0.76 12.61 50.35
CA GLY A 7 0.83 11.24 49.88
C GLY A 7 2.14 10.98 49.15
N THR A 8 2.81 9.90 49.51
CA THR A 8 3.99 9.37 48.84
C THR A 8 3.64 8.91 47.44
N ALA A 9 4.06 9.69 46.42
CA ALA A 9 4.07 9.25 45.04
C ALA A 9 4.98 8.01 44.93
N GLN A 10 4.43 6.91 44.43
CA GLN A 10 5.22 5.73 44.11
C GLN A 10 6.26 6.07 43.03
N PRO A 11 7.50 5.60 43.16
CA PRO A 11 8.52 5.83 42.15
C PRO A 11 8.11 5.09 40.86
N GLU A 12 7.84 5.86 39.79
CA GLU A 12 7.76 5.31 38.46
C GLU A 12 9.06 4.55 38.16
N HIS A 13 8.95 3.27 37.84
CA HIS A 13 10.06 2.43 37.39
C HIS A 13 10.64 3.04 36.11
N LYS A 14 11.70 3.85 36.25
CA LYS A 14 12.54 4.28 35.12
C LYS A 14 13.26 3.06 34.56
N CYS A 15 12.60 2.34 33.68
CA CYS A 15 13.24 1.36 32.79
C CYS A 15 14.32 2.07 31.98
N CYS A 16 15.58 1.80 32.35
CA CYS A 16 16.81 2.02 31.58
C CYS A 16 16.85 3.26 30.68
N GLY A 17 17.38 4.37 31.22
CA GLY A 17 17.67 5.60 30.46
C GLY A 17 18.44 5.36 29.14
N VAL A 18 19.21 4.27 29.05
CA VAL A 18 19.92 3.83 27.84
C VAL A 18 18.97 3.52 26.67
N VAL A 19 17.80 2.93 26.93
CA VAL A 19 16.81 2.61 25.87
C VAL A 19 16.12 3.90 25.38
N GLU A 20 15.80 4.79 26.30
CA GLU A 20 15.19 6.09 26.01
C GLU A 20 16.16 6.99 25.23
N GLU A 21 17.40 7.09 25.67
CA GLU A 21 18.47 7.81 24.99
C GLU A 21 18.78 7.23 23.60
N ALA A 22 18.78 5.91 23.46
CA ALA A 22 18.92 5.25 22.17
C ALA A 22 17.73 5.53 21.24
N ARG A 23 16.51 5.61 21.80
CA ARG A 23 15.29 5.96 21.08
C ARG A 23 15.31 7.41 20.61
N GLU A 24 15.71 8.34 21.48
CA GLU A 24 15.88 9.74 21.15
C GLU A 24 17.00 9.98 20.12
N LYS A 25 18.15 9.34 20.26
CA LYS A 25 19.23 9.37 19.25
C LYS A 25 18.78 8.80 17.90
N ARG A 26 17.99 7.72 17.91
CA ARG A 26 17.36 7.18 16.71
C ARG A 26 16.34 8.15 16.12
N ALA A 27 15.52 8.80 16.94
CA ALA A 27 14.55 9.80 16.51
C ALA A 27 15.24 11.03 15.93
N ALA A 28 16.30 11.55 16.57
CA ALA A 28 17.09 12.66 16.08
C ALA A 28 17.82 12.33 14.74
N ARG A 29 18.40 11.13 14.63
CA ARG A 29 18.98 10.66 13.35
C ARG A 29 17.90 10.51 12.26
N ARG A 30 16.70 10.08 12.64
CA ARG A 30 15.54 9.97 11.72
C ARG A 30 14.99 11.33 11.30
N ALA A 31 15.22 12.39 12.03
CA ALA A 31 14.78 13.74 11.69
C ALA A 31 15.67 14.41 10.61
N LYS A 32 16.93 14.02 10.50
CA LYS A 32 17.87 14.57 9.51
C LYS A 32 17.69 13.90 8.15
N ALA A 33 17.81 14.71 7.07
CA ALA A 33 17.89 14.18 5.70
C ALA A 33 19.12 13.26 5.56
N GLN A 34 19.04 12.29 4.65
CA GLN A 34 20.19 11.43 4.37
C GLN A 34 21.34 12.24 3.73
N PRO A 35 22.60 11.93 4.06
CA PRO A 35 23.76 12.56 3.43
C PRO A 35 23.69 12.48 1.90
N TRP A 36 24.17 13.51 1.24
CA TRP A 36 24.15 13.61 -0.23
C TRP A 36 24.80 12.41 -0.91
N ILE A 37 25.94 11.94 -0.41
CA ILE A 37 26.68 10.78 -0.96
C ILE A 37 25.79 9.53 -0.94
N ILE A 38 25.09 9.25 0.17
CA ILE A 38 24.23 8.06 0.27
C ILE A 38 23.08 8.14 -0.73
N ARG A 39 22.50 9.32 -0.91
CA ARG A 39 21.39 9.53 -1.85
C ARG A 39 21.81 9.39 -3.31
N LYS A 40 23.07 9.75 -3.65
CA LYS A 40 23.57 9.74 -5.03
C LYS A 40 24.39 8.51 -5.37
N PHE A 41 24.75 7.69 -4.39
CA PHE A 41 25.58 6.50 -4.59
C PHE A 41 25.03 5.55 -5.67
N ALA A 42 23.73 5.30 -5.68
CA ALA A 42 23.12 4.40 -6.64
C ALA A 42 23.13 4.96 -8.08
N ILE A 43 23.26 6.27 -8.29
CA ILE A 43 23.48 6.85 -9.62
C ILE A 43 24.81 6.37 -10.17
N PHE A 44 25.89 6.46 -9.38
CA PHE A 44 27.20 5.97 -9.80
C PHE A 44 27.16 4.47 -10.13
N MET A 45 26.46 3.67 -9.33
CA MET A 45 26.24 2.25 -9.61
C MET A 45 25.49 2.02 -10.92
N THR A 46 24.43 2.81 -11.20
CA THR A 46 23.67 2.72 -12.46
C THR A 46 24.56 3.04 -13.65
N VAL A 47 25.35 4.12 -13.57
CA VAL A 47 26.29 4.51 -14.63
C VAL A 47 27.36 3.42 -14.82
N ALA A 48 27.96 2.91 -13.74
CA ALA A 48 28.97 1.85 -13.82
C ALA A 48 28.44 0.57 -14.47
N LEU A 49 27.24 0.11 -14.06
CA LEU A 49 26.61 -1.09 -14.62
C LEU A 49 26.24 -0.91 -16.09
N THR A 50 25.73 0.26 -16.46
CA THR A 50 25.42 0.57 -17.87
C THR A 50 26.70 0.64 -18.70
N SER A 51 27.76 1.30 -18.22
CA SER A 51 29.05 1.37 -18.91
C SER A 51 29.67 -0.01 -19.07
N TYR A 52 29.57 -0.86 -18.07
CA TYR A 52 30.03 -2.25 -18.15
C TYR A 52 29.23 -3.05 -19.19
N ALA A 53 27.92 -2.86 -19.28
CA ALA A 53 27.12 -3.49 -20.34
C ALA A 53 27.56 -3.04 -21.75
N PHE A 54 27.85 -1.74 -21.94
CA PHE A 54 28.37 -1.22 -23.20
C PHE A 54 29.76 -1.82 -23.53
N TYR A 55 30.66 -1.89 -22.55
CA TYR A 55 31.97 -2.49 -22.74
C TYR A 55 31.89 -3.96 -23.20
N VAL A 56 31.09 -4.76 -22.51
CA VAL A 56 30.96 -6.19 -22.83
C VAL A 56 30.23 -6.40 -24.16
N TYR A 57 29.09 -5.75 -24.34
CA TYR A 57 28.27 -5.98 -25.53
C TYR A 57 28.95 -5.48 -26.81
N ILE A 58 29.49 -4.28 -26.79
CA ILE A 58 30.19 -3.73 -27.96
C ILE A 58 31.56 -4.36 -28.10
N GLY A 59 32.38 -4.30 -27.05
CA GLY A 59 33.80 -4.68 -27.15
C GLY A 59 34.03 -6.17 -27.27
N ARG A 60 33.23 -6.99 -26.55
CA ARG A 60 33.51 -8.44 -26.49
C ARG A 60 32.53 -9.29 -27.32
N LEU A 61 31.39 -8.70 -27.81
CA LEU A 61 30.48 -9.37 -28.71
C LEU A 61 30.53 -8.77 -30.12
N CYS A 62 30.16 -7.48 -30.28
CA CYS A 62 29.96 -6.89 -31.61
C CYS A 62 31.26 -6.69 -32.38
N VAL A 63 32.33 -6.16 -31.73
CA VAL A 63 33.60 -5.87 -32.38
C VAL A 63 34.26 -7.12 -32.92
N PRO A 64 34.42 -8.25 -32.20
CA PRO A 64 34.95 -9.51 -32.73
C PRO A 64 34.14 -10.03 -33.92
N MET A 65 32.82 -9.94 -33.89
CA MET A 65 31.95 -10.35 -35.03
C MET A 65 32.17 -9.48 -36.26
N ILE A 66 32.32 -8.15 -36.10
CA ILE A 66 32.54 -7.20 -37.19
C ILE A 66 33.93 -7.40 -37.81
N ARG A 67 34.96 -7.63 -36.98
CA ARG A 67 36.33 -7.89 -37.43
C ARG A 67 36.52 -9.30 -38.00
N ARG A 68 35.57 -10.22 -37.77
CA ARG A 68 35.65 -11.64 -38.10
C ARG A 68 36.83 -12.33 -37.35
N ASP A 69 37.01 -11.96 -36.08
CA ASP A 69 38.10 -12.55 -35.26
C ASP A 69 37.89 -14.07 -35.12
N PRO A 70 38.94 -14.85 -34.98
CA PRO A 70 38.83 -16.28 -34.70
C PRO A 70 38.02 -16.50 -33.43
N GLY A 71 37.01 -17.39 -33.48
CA GLY A 71 36.13 -17.64 -32.34
C GLY A 71 34.92 -16.70 -32.22
N ALA A 72 34.77 -15.68 -33.07
CA ALA A 72 33.61 -14.81 -33.06
C ALA A 72 32.29 -15.62 -33.18
N LEU A 73 31.26 -15.20 -32.39
CA LEU A 73 30.02 -15.93 -32.25
C LEU A 73 29.02 -15.76 -33.42
N GLY A 74 29.42 -14.96 -34.43
CA GLY A 74 28.58 -14.71 -35.59
C GLY A 74 29.26 -13.92 -36.69
N GLY A 75 28.55 -13.69 -37.80
CA GLY A 75 29.07 -12.97 -38.96
C GLY A 75 29.03 -11.44 -38.79
N ARG A 76 29.78 -10.72 -39.66
CA ARG A 76 29.90 -9.26 -39.67
C ARG A 76 28.53 -8.53 -39.72
N GLY A 77 27.61 -8.98 -40.58
CA GLY A 77 26.30 -8.34 -40.72
C GLY A 77 25.49 -8.43 -39.44
N MET A 78 25.53 -9.57 -38.76
CA MET A 78 24.85 -9.76 -37.46
C MET A 78 25.49 -8.87 -36.37
N GLY A 79 26.82 -8.78 -36.33
CA GLY A 79 27.51 -7.89 -35.39
C GLY A 79 27.16 -6.42 -35.59
N ILE A 80 27.06 -5.97 -36.86
CA ILE A 80 26.61 -4.60 -37.18
C ILE A 80 25.16 -4.40 -36.75
N GLY A 81 24.25 -5.33 -37.07
CA GLY A 81 22.83 -5.24 -36.67
C GLY A 81 22.66 -5.17 -35.16
N PHE A 82 23.38 -6.00 -34.41
CA PHE A 82 23.34 -5.98 -32.94
C PHE A 82 23.87 -4.66 -32.37
N LEU A 83 25.00 -4.16 -32.93
CA LEU A 83 25.57 -2.88 -32.51
C LEU A 83 24.59 -1.71 -32.72
N VAL A 84 23.92 -1.66 -33.89
CA VAL A 84 22.99 -0.58 -34.21
C VAL A 84 21.80 -0.60 -33.25
N VAL A 85 21.13 -1.74 -33.08
CA VAL A 85 19.94 -1.84 -32.23
C VAL A 85 20.29 -1.59 -30.74
N PHE A 86 21.40 -2.17 -30.27
CA PHE A 86 21.88 -1.95 -28.91
C PHE A 86 22.20 -0.46 -28.65
N SER A 87 22.85 0.20 -29.62
CA SER A 87 23.18 1.62 -29.50
C SER A 87 21.95 2.50 -29.50
N ILE A 88 20.93 2.21 -30.31
CA ILE A 88 19.67 2.94 -30.30
C ILE A 88 19.00 2.84 -28.93
N PHE A 89 18.80 1.62 -28.41
CA PHE A 89 18.20 1.43 -27.09
C PHE A 89 19.04 2.07 -25.99
N GLY A 90 20.34 1.90 -26.03
CA GLY A 90 21.27 2.48 -25.07
C GLY A 90 21.21 4.00 -25.02
N LEU A 91 21.23 4.67 -26.18
CA LEU A 91 21.12 6.14 -26.24
C LEU A 91 19.78 6.64 -25.72
N ILE A 92 18.68 5.97 -26.03
CA ILE A 92 17.35 6.36 -25.52
C ILE A 92 17.28 6.16 -23.99
N VAL A 93 17.83 5.07 -23.48
CA VAL A 93 17.90 4.83 -22.02
C VAL A 93 18.72 5.89 -21.32
N ILE A 94 19.92 6.23 -21.86
CA ILE A 94 20.76 7.30 -21.30
C ILE A 94 20.00 8.62 -21.29
N TRP A 95 19.38 9.00 -22.39
CA TRP A 95 18.57 10.22 -22.49
C TRP A 95 17.40 10.24 -21.49
N ALA A 96 16.64 9.14 -21.38
CA ALA A 96 15.54 9.02 -20.43
C ALA A 96 16.05 9.07 -18.98
N TYR A 97 17.22 8.48 -18.71
CA TYR A 97 17.85 8.49 -17.39
C TYR A 97 18.33 9.89 -17.00
N GLU A 98 19.00 10.61 -17.89
CA GLU A 98 19.38 12.00 -17.68
C GLU A 98 18.14 12.86 -17.42
N LYS A 99 17.10 12.69 -18.24
CA LYS A 99 15.87 13.46 -18.07
C LYS A 99 15.24 13.26 -16.69
N ILE A 100 15.16 12.02 -16.20
CA ILE A 100 14.56 11.78 -14.88
C ILE A 100 15.47 12.24 -13.74
N VAL A 101 16.79 12.08 -13.83
CA VAL A 101 17.75 12.51 -12.81
C VAL A 101 17.78 14.03 -12.64
N PHE A 102 17.68 14.79 -13.74
CA PHE A 102 17.73 16.25 -13.72
C PHE A 102 16.36 16.93 -13.62
N THR A 103 15.25 16.19 -13.72
CA THR A 103 13.92 16.76 -13.52
C THR A 103 13.52 16.67 -12.04
N SER A 104 13.28 17.82 -11.40
CA SER A 104 12.79 17.90 -10.02
C SER A 104 11.46 17.16 -9.88
N PRO A 105 11.22 16.42 -8.76
CA PRO A 105 9.91 15.78 -8.49
C PRO A 105 8.80 16.81 -8.18
N GLY A 106 9.16 18.08 -7.92
CA GLY A 106 8.30 19.14 -7.38
C GLY A 106 8.33 19.13 -5.85
N TYR A 107 8.94 20.14 -5.24
CA TYR A 107 8.99 20.28 -3.79
C TYR A 107 7.89 21.23 -3.30
N ALA A 108 7.13 20.81 -2.29
CA ALA A 108 6.02 21.60 -1.77
C ALA A 108 6.46 22.95 -1.19
N LYS A 109 7.67 23.02 -0.61
CA LYS A 109 8.27 24.25 -0.06
C LYS A 109 8.42 25.38 -1.07
N ASP A 110 8.45 25.06 -2.38
CA ASP A 110 8.60 26.04 -3.46
C ASP A 110 7.26 26.73 -3.78
N TYR A 111 6.13 26.22 -3.21
CA TYR A 111 4.77 26.71 -3.51
C TYR A 111 3.98 27.07 -2.27
N VAL A 112 4.39 26.60 -1.08
CA VAL A 112 3.63 26.77 0.16
C VAL A 112 4.50 27.47 1.20
N GLN A 113 3.94 28.53 1.79
CA GLN A 113 4.59 29.25 2.88
C GLN A 113 4.43 28.50 4.20
N LYS A 114 5.36 28.74 5.12
CA LYS A 114 5.25 28.23 6.50
C LYS A 114 4.00 28.80 7.17
N SER A 115 3.33 27.96 7.93
CA SER A 115 2.12 28.31 8.66
C SER A 115 2.19 27.76 10.10
N PRO A 116 1.51 28.38 11.09
CA PRO A 116 1.42 27.81 12.42
C PRO A 116 0.75 26.43 12.38
N ALA A 117 1.14 25.57 13.33
CA ALA A 117 0.53 24.25 13.45
C ALA A 117 -0.96 24.38 13.83
N PRO A 118 -1.88 23.68 13.16
CA PRO A 118 -3.29 23.70 13.54
C PRO A 118 -3.49 23.05 14.89
N VAL A 119 -4.40 23.59 15.68
CA VAL A 119 -4.80 22.98 16.96
C VAL A 119 -5.73 21.81 16.67
N ILE A 120 -5.22 20.59 16.84
CA ILE A 120 -5.99 19.38 16.61
C ILE A 120 -6.73 19.00 17.90
N LYS A 121 -8.04 19.12 17.89
CA LYS A 121 -8.92 18.81 19.04
C LYS A 121 -9.15 17.31 19.25
N LYS A 122 -8.79 16.44 18.32
CA LYS A 122 -8.95 14.97 18.41
C LYS A 122 -7.70 14.27 17.87
N ALA A 123 -7.32 13.15 18.49
CA ALA A 123 -6.23 12.29 18.02
C ALA A 123 -6.55 11.78 16.59
N PHE A 124 -5.52 11.74 15.75
CA PHE A 124 -5.65 11.24 14.38
C PHE A 124 -6.13 9.80 14.33
N PRO A 125 -7.29 9.51 13.73
CA PRO A 125 -7.42 8.23 13.06
C PRO A 125 -6.64 8.33 11.75
N THR A 126 -5.72 7.43 11.50
CA THR A 126 -5.22 7.27 10.13
C THR A 126 -6.42 6.90 9.26
N TRP A 127 -6.54 7.48 8.05
CA TRP A 127 -7.77 7.31 7.24
C TRP A 127 -8.05 5.84 6.84
N TRP A 128 -7.13 4.94 7.14
CA TRP A 128 -7.27 3.48 7.02
C TRP A 128 -7.33 2.72 8.37
N ASP A 129 -7.20 3.40 9.52
CA ASP A 129 -7.28 2.77 10.86
C ASP A 129 -8.60 3.14 11.56
N THR A 130 -9.73 2.90 10.91
CA THR A 130 -11.03 3.40 11.38
C THR A 130 -11.71 2.57 12.45
N GLU A 131 -11.15 1.42 12.84
CA GLU A 131 -11.73 0.63 13.94
C GLU A 131 -10.63 -0.06 14.77
N SER A 132 -10.72 0.10 16.07
CA SER A 132 -9.99 -0.73 17.01
C SER A 132 -10.53 -2.18 16.96
N GLU A 133 -9.70 -3.17 17.27
CA GLU A 133 -10.16 -4.55 17.40
C GLU A 133 -11.27 -4.70 18.46
N ALA A 134 -11.34 -3.76 19.43
CA ALA A 134 -12.38 -3.67 20.43
C ALA A 134 -13.75 -3.33 19.84
N GLU A 135 -13.85 -2.43 18.84
CA GLU A 135 -15.13 -2.12 18.16
C GLU A 135 -15.64 -3.29 17.33
N LEU A 136 -14.72 -4.04 16.67
CA LEU A 136 -15.09 -5.27 15.97
C LEU A 136 -15.56 -6.37 16.95
N ALA A 137 -14.95 -6.45 18.12
CA ALA A 137 -15.36 -7.37 19.18
C ALA A 137 -16.72 -6.97 19.78
N ALA A 138 -16.95 -5.67 20.02
CA ALA A 138 -18.22 -5.13 20.49
C ALA A 138 -19.35 -5.34 19.48
N ALA A 139 -19.09 -5.13 18.19
CA ALA A 139 -20.05 -5.40 17.12
C ALA A 139 -20.42 -6.90 17.04
N ARG A 140 -19.45 -7.78 17.26
CA ARG A 140 -19.68 -9.24 17.33
C ARG A 140 -20.50 -9.62 18.57
N TYR A 141 -20.21 -9.02 19.72
CA TYR A 141 -20.95 -9.25 20.95
C TYR A 141 -22.42 -8.83 20.79
N GLN A 142 -22.70 -7.66 20.20
CA GLN A 142 -24.06 -7.20 19.91
C GLN A 142 -24.80 -8.07 18.89
N SER A 143 -24.10 -8.69 17.93
CA SER A 143 -24.72 -9.59 16.95
C SER A 143 -25.06 -10.97 17.53
N THR A 144 -24.30 -11.43 18.54
CA THR A 144 -24.56 -12.69 19.24
C THR A 144 -25.46 -12.55 20.45
N HIS A 145 -25.60 -11.32 20.98
CA HIS A 145 -26.45 -10.96 22.12
C HIS A 145 -27.31 -9.75 21.74
N PRO A 146 -28.43 -9.94 21.03
CA PRO A 146 -29.32 -8.84 20.72
C PRO A 146 -29.79 -8.19 22.03
N PRO A 147 -29.94 -6.84 22.08
CA PRO A 147 -30.37 -6.17 23.28
C PRO A 147 -31.74 -6.76 23.72
N ALA A 148 -31.79 -7.16 24.99
CA ALA A 148 -33.01 -7.68 25.59
C ALA A 148 -34.18 -6.70 25.34
N THR A 149 -35.27 -7.18 24.77
CA THR A 149 -36.42 -6.38 24.51
C THR A 149 -36.96 -5.86 25.86
N GLN A 150 -37.45 -4.63 25.89
CA GLN A 150 -37.94 -3.95 27.11
C GLN A 150 -38.95 -4.77 27.97
N LYS A 151 -39.42 -5.92 27.51
CA LYS A 151 -40.22 -6.85 28.28
C LYS A 151 -39.42 -7.66 29.31
N GLU A 152 -38.17 -8.02 29.04
CA GLU A 152 -37.33 -8.76 29.98
C GLU A 152 -36.81 -7.87 31.12
N HIS A 153 -36.63 -6.58 30.88
CA HIS A 153 -36.26 -5.63 31.95
C HIS A 153 -37.37 -5.46 33.00
N LYS A 154 -38.66 -5.53 32.63
CA LYS A 154 -39.75 -5.47 33.58
C LYS A 154 -39.96 -6.76 34.38
N GLU A 155 -39.58 -7.93 33.85
CA GLU A 155 -39.61 -9.20 34.58
C GLU A 155 -38.44 -9.33 35.56
N GLN A 156 -37.29 -8.85 35.18
CA GLN A 156 -36.11 -8.85 36.05
C GLN A 156 -36.23 -7.88 37.23
N GLU A 157 -36.87 -6.71 37.04
CA GLU A 157 -37.23 -5.80 38.14
C GLU A 157 -38.27 -6.40 39.10
N ARG A 158 -39.22 -7.19 38.62
CA ARG A 158 -40.21 -7.87 39.47
C ARG A 158 -39.57 -8.99 40.30
N HIS A 159 -38.61 -9.73 39.77
CA HIS A 159 -37.89 -10.75 40.53
C HIS A 159 -36.89 -10.16 41.53
N HIS A 160 -36.31 -9.00 41.26
CA HIS A 160 -35.44 -8.34 42.20
C HIS A 160 -36.18 -7.72 43.39
N THR A 161 -37.41 -7.23 43.19
CA THR A 161 -38.24 -6.68 44.28
C THR A 161 -38.82 -7.78 45.18
N GLN A 162 -39.08 -8.98 44.66
CA GLN A 162 -39.53 -10.13 45.48
C GLN A 162 -38.37 -10.81 46.24
N SER A 163 -37.15 -10.77 45.76
CA SER A 163 -35.96 -11.30 46.44
C SER A 163 -35.50 -10.41 47.60
N SER A 164 -35.71 -9.10 47.49
CA SER A 164 -35.34 -8.12 48.56
C SER A 164 -36.23 -8.17 49.78
N MET A 165 -37.43 -8.76 49.72
CA MET A 165 -38.31 -8.91 50.90
C MET A 165 -38.16 -10.22 51.69
N ARG A 166 -37.25 -11.12 51.28
CA ARG A 166 -37.05 -12.44 51.92
C ARG A 166 -35.69 -12.61 52.62
N SER A 167 -34.81 -11.62 52.64
CA SER A 167 -33.46 -11.72 53.21
C SER A 167 -33.23 -10.91 54.50
N HIS A 168 -34.24 -10.78 55.36
CA HIS A 168 -34.12 -10.32 56.74
C HIS A 168 -34.49 -11.41 57.74
N ALA A 169 -33.88 -12.57 57.62
CA ALA A 169 -33.82 -13.51 58.76
C ALA A 169 -32.66 -14.47 58.54
N GLU A 170 -31.83 -14.52 59.57
CA GLU A 170 -30.77 -15.49 59.82
C GLU A 170 -29.35 -15.13 59.38
N THR A 171 -28.67 -14.53 60.33
CA THR A 171 -27.24 -14.58 60.61
C THR A 171 -26.81 -15.93 61.15
N ARG A 172 -25.75 -16.48 60.66
CA ARG A 172 -24.59 -16.95 61.49
C ARG A 172 -23.76 -18.08 60.86
N ASP A 173 -22.49 -17.84 60.84
CA ASP A 173 -21.35 -18.72 61.08
C ASP A 173 -20.76 -19.67 59.97
N GLN A 174 -19.49 -19.45 59.85
CA GLN A 174 -18.33 -20.34 59.68
C GLN A 174 -17.76 -20.63 58.28
N ASN A 175 -16.70 -19.99 58.11
CA ASN A 175 -15.27 -20.23 57.72
C ASN A 175 -14.89 -21.64 57.18
N VAL A 176 -13.86 -21.61 56.26
CA VAL A 176 -12.85 -22.61 55.87
C VAL A 176 -12.98 -23.33 54.52
N GLY A 177 -11.91 -23.16 53.70
CA GLY A 177 -11.32 -24.21 52.90
C GLY A 177 -11.20 -24.01 51.39
N ILE A 178 -10.00 -23.75 51.01
CA ILE A 178 -9.39 -23.82 49.66
C ILE A 178 -9.48 -25.24 49.10
N THR A 179 -9.78 -25.46 47.82
CA THR A 179 -8.97 -26.22 46.85
C THR A 179 -9.67 -26.44 45.52
N ASP A 180 -8.85 -26.49 44.48
CA ASP A 180 -9.09 -26.79 43.07
C ASP A 180 -10.03 -27.96 42.75
N ALA A 181 -10.79 -27.84 41.62
CA ALA A 181 -10.84 -28.84 40.56
C ALA A 181 -11.90 -28.52 39.50
N ILE A 182 -11.50 -28.61 38.24
CA ILE A 182 -12.30 -28.59 37.03
C ILE A 182 -12.99 -29.96 36.85
N PRO A 183 -14.26 -30.07 36.45
CA PRO A 183 -14.79 -31.26 35.90
C PRO A 183 -15.24 -31.15 34.42
N PRO A 184 -15.27 -32.30 33.70
CA PRO A 184 -15.37 -32.36 32.25
C PRO A 184 -16.83 -32.40 31.75
N VAL A 185 -16.95 -32.02 30.46
CA VAL A 185 -18.17 -32.06 29.66
C VAL A 185 -18.65 -33.49 29.43
N ALA A 186 -19.90 -33.79 29.81
CA ALA A 186 -20.59 -35.02 29.41
C ALA A 186 -21.83 -34.68 28.59
N ALA A 187 -21.94 -35.31 27.42
CA ALA A 187 -23.05 -35.21 26.50
C ALA A 187 -24.28 -35.95 27.01
N VAL A 188 -25.44 -35.32 27.02
CA VAL A 188 -26.72 -36.00 27.22
C VAL A 188 -27.57 -35.90 25.94
N ARG A 189 -27.80 -37.05 25.36
CA ARG A 189 -28.67 -37.30 24.20
C ARG A 189 -30.07 -37.64 24.71
N ALA A 190 -31.07 -36.77 24.48
CA ALA A 190 -32.47 -37.09 24.76
C ALA A 190 -33.26 -37.26 23.46
N LYS A 191 -33.91 -38.41 23.33
CA LYS A 191 -34.90 -38.74 22.31
C LYS A 191 -36.21 -38.01 22.62
N ALA A 192 -36.78 -37.37 21.62
CA ALA A 192 -38.17 -36.83 21.71
C ALA A 192 -39.05 -37.64 20.75
N THR A 193 -40.15 -38.09 21.29
CA THR A 193 -41.27 -38.73 20.60
C THR A 193 -42.22 -37.67 20.05
N ALA A 194 -42.75 -37.95 18.86
CA ALA A 194 -43.69 -37.10 18.17
C ALA A 194 -45.10 -37.12 18.76
N ASP A 195 -45.75 -35.94 18.80
CA ASP A 195 -47.20 -35.84 18.75
C ASP A 195 -47.61 -34.66 17.86
N LYS A 196 -48.67 -34.88 17.06
CA LYS A 196 -49.16 -34.00 16.00
C LYS A 196 -50.36 -33.19 16.46
N GLY A 197 -50.34 -31.88 16.35
CA GLY A 197 -51.49 -30.98 16.37
C GLY A 197 -51.26 -29.71 15.55
N PRO A 198 -52.17 -29.20 14.70
CA PRO A 198 -51.92 -28.09 13.82
C PRO A 198 -52.13 -26.76 14.57
N ALA A 199 -51.02 -26.11 14.90
CA ALA A 199 -51.04 -24.72 15.34
C ALA A 199 -50.44 -23.83 14.21
N SER A 200 -51.24 -22.87 13.77
CA SER A 200 -50.87 -21.81 12.86
C SER A 200 -49.59 -21.13 13.29
N ARG A 201 -48.56 -21.33 12.50
CA ARG A 201 -47.23 -20.75 12.65
C ARG A 201 -47.34 -19.23 12.36
N PRO A 202 -47.05 -18.31 13.30
CA PRO A 202 -46.87 -16.92 12.91
C PRO A 202 -45.74 -16.86 11.93
N GLU A 203 -45.96 -16.21 10.80
CA GLU A 203 -44.98 -15.88 9.79
C GLU A 203 -43.83 -15.14 10.48
N GLN A 204 -42.79 -15.87 10.86
CA GLN A 204 -41.54 -15.27 11.33
C GLN A 204 -40.99 -14.51 10.12
N ALA A 205 -41.19 -13.19 10.16
CA ALA A 205 -40.45 -12.30 9.27
C ALA A 205 -38.96 -12.76 9.31
N GLU A 206 -38.50 -13.29 8.20
CA GLU A 206 -37.10 -13.68 7.99
C GLU A 206 -36.22 -12.49 8.37
N GLN A 207 -35.72 -12.48 9.61
CA GLN A 207 -34.71 -11.51 10.02
C GLN A 207 -33.52 -11.80 9.13
N LYS A 208 -33.41 -11.05 8.02
CA LYS A 208 -32.21 -11.07 7.19
C LYS A 208 -31.02 -10.93 8.13
N PRO A 209 -30.06 -11.87 8.07
CA PRO A 209 -28.90 -11.82 8.97
C PRO A 209 -28.31 -10.42 8.86
N MET A 210 -28.06 -9.79 10.00
CA MET A 210 -27.53 -8.43 10.09
C MET A 210 -26.13 -8.46 9.44
N MET A 211 -26.09 -8.08 8.16
CA MET A 211 -24.87 -8.12 7.38
C MET A 211 -24.00 -6.96 7.80
N PHE A 212 -22.77 -7.27 8.20
CA PHE A 212 -21.77 -6.25 8.43
C PHE A 212 -21.55 -5.47 7.13
N THR A 213 -21.90 -4.20 7.15
CA THR A 213 -21.64 -3.30 6.03
C THR A 213 -20.15 -2.96 5.99
N ARG A 214 -19.63 -2.61 4.81
CA ARG A 214 -18.32 -2.01 4.68
C ARG A 214 -18.29 -0.71 5.47
N LYS A 215 -17.29 -0.54 6.34
CA LYS A 215 -17.05 0.74 7.01
C LYS A 215 -15.88 1.45 6.34
N PRO A 216 -16.15 2.45 5.49
CA PRO A 216 -15.10 3.24 4.89
C PRO A 216 -14.45 4.16 5.93
N PRO A 217 -13.25 4.67 5.64
CA PRO A 217 -12.63 5.69 6.47
C PRO A 217 -13.53 6.93 6.58
N THR A 218 -13.81 7.35 7.80
CA THR A 218 -14.61 8.57 8.07
C THR A 218 -13.74 9.82 8.21
N THR A 219 -12.41 9.67 8.15
CA THR A 219 -11.46 10.78 8.30
C THR A 219 -11.58 11.74 7.12
N PRO A 220 -11.79 13.04 7.35
CA PRO A 220 -11.89 14.03 6.30
C PRO A 220 -10.48 14.39 5.79
N ILE A 221 -10.01 13.65 4.78
CA ILE A 221 -8.63 13.74 4.27
C ILE A 221 -8.28 15.09 3.60
N LEU A 222 -9.28 15.86 3.20
CA LEU A 222 -9.08 17.15 2.55
C LEU A 222 -8.94 18.31 3.54
N LEU A 223 -9.34 18.12 4.81
CA LEU A 223 -9.23 19.19 5.79
C LEU A 223 -7.75 19.56 6.07
N PRO A 224 -7.46 20.84 6.19
CA PRO A 224 -6.10 21.37 6.40
C PRO A 224 -5.37 20.75 7.59
N GLU A 225 -6.05 20.57 8.69
CA GLU A 225 -5.52 20.02 9.95
C GLU A 225 -4.92 18.63 9.81
N TYR A 226 -5.47 17.80 8.89
CA TYR A 226 -4.95 16.45 8.62
C TYR A 226 -3.77 16.43 7.64
N ARG A 227 -3.44 17.58 7.04
CA ARG A 227 -2.37 17.71 6.04
C ARG A 227 -1.16 18.50 6.53
N TYR A 228 -1.06 18.84 7.81
CA TYR A 228 0.08 19.61 8.32
C TYR A 228 1.37 18.78 8.38
N CYS A 229 2.49 19.36 7.98
CA CYS A 229 3.81 18.78 8.10
C CYS A 229 4.61 19.44 9.21
N HIS A 230 4.74 18.81 10.36
CA HIS A 230 5.51 19.36 11.49
C HIS A 230 7.01 19.52 11.19
N LYS A 231 7.56 18.77 10.19
CA LYS A 231 8.98 18.88 9.83
C LYS A 231 9.26 20.07 8.92
N ASP A 232 8.37 20.36 7.99
CA ASP A 232 8.52 21.46 7.06
C ASP A 232 7.84 22.74 7.56
N GLY A 233 6.93 22.62 8.56
CA GLY A 233 6.25 23.77 9.17
C GLY A 233 5.19 24.40 8.28
N PHE A 234 4.49 23.61 7.45
CA PHE A 234 3.40 24.09 6.61
C PHE A 234 2.33 23.04 6.33
N GLN A 235 1.17 23.50 5.87
CA GLN A 235 0.10 22.66 5.38
C GLN A 235 0.49 22.06 4.01
N LYS A 236 0.53 20.73 3.91
CA LYS A 236 0.87 20.03 2.67
C LYS A 236 -0.20 20.25 1.59
N PRO A 237 0.20 20.50 0.34
CA PRO A 237 -0.70 20.35 -0.81
C PRO A 237 -1.33 18.96 -0.86
N LEU A 238 -2.39 18.80 -1.64
CA LEU A 238 -3.02 17.51 -1.86
C LEU A 238 -2.00 16.51 -2.40
N ARG A 239 -2.08 15.27 -1.95
CA ARG A 239 -1.19 14.16 -2.35
C ARG A 239 0.31 14.38 -2.04
N ALA A 240 0.68 15.46 -1.33
CA ALA A 240 2.06 15.70 -0.94
C ALA A 240 2.41 14.97 0.36
N HIS A 241 3.60 14.33 0.39
CA HIS A 241 4.11 13.64 1.56
C HIS A 241 5.57 14.02 1.85
N HIS A 242 5.94 14.00 3.13
CA HIS A 242 7.31 14.30 3.55
C HIS A 242 8.24 13.11 3.25
N CYS A 243 9.21 13.33 2.39
CA CYS A 243 10.27 12.36 2.15
C CYS A 243 11.38 12.52 3.17
N ARG A 244 11.60 11.49 3.98
CA ARG A 244 12.67 11.49 4.98
C ARG A 244 14.07 11.56 4.36
N ALA A 245 14.30 10.89 3.23
CA ALA A 245 15.60 10.88 2.58
C ALA A 245 15.96 12.27 1.99
N CYS A 246 14.99 12.96 1.40
CA CYS A 246 15.17 14.31 0.86
C CYS A 246 15.03 15.41 1.92
N GLY A 247 14.40 15.11 3.08
CA GLY A 247 14.18 16.06 4.18
C GLY A 247 13.13 17.12 3.87
N THR A 248 12.22 16.88 2.92
CA THR A 248 11.19 17.86 2.53
C THR A 248 9.97 17.16 1.92
N CYS A 249 8.82 17.86 1.90
CA CYS A 249 7.60 17.39 1.24
C CYS A 249 7.71 17.47 -0.28
N VAL A 250 7.23 16.42 -0.94
CA VAL A 250 7.21 16.27 -2.40
C VAL A 250 5.77 16.22 -2.88
N LEU A 251 5.47 16.94 -3.96
CA LEU A 251 4.15 17.01 -4.61
C LEU A 251 3.80 15.67 -5.25
N LYS A 252 2.57 15.17 -5.03
CA LYS A 252 2.11 13.84 -5.47
C LYS A 252 3.22 12.79 -5.26
N TYR A 253 3.67 12.71 -4.01
CA TYR A 253 4.78 11.83 -3.65
C TYR A 253 4.46 10.38 -3.98
N ASP A 254 5.31 9.75 -4.80
CA ASP A 254 5.21 8.33 -5.10
C ASP A 254 6.16 7.53 -4.21
N HIS A 255 7.46 7.68 -4.39
CA HIS A 255 8.50 7.06 -3.57
C HIS A 255 9.83 7.81 -3.68
N HIS A 256 10.77 7.54 -2.77
CA HIS A 256 12.18 7.92 -2.95
C HIS A 256 12.90 6.79 -3.69
N CYS A 257 13.44 7.12 -4.85
CA CYS A 257 14.15 6.15 -5.68
C CYS A 257 15.67 6.35 -5.57
N PRO A 258 16.41 5.42 -4.95
CA PRO A 258 17.88 5.53 -4.86
C PRO A 258 18.55 5.54 -6.23
N TRP A 259 18.03 4.81 -7.21
CA TRP A 259 18.59 4.68 -8.54
C TRP A 259 18.65 5.98 -9.33
N ILE A 260 17.71 6.90 -9.06
CA ILE A 260 17.72 8.26 -9.63
C ILE A 260 18.21 9.30 -8.62
N GLY A 261 18.53 8.89 -7.38
CA GLY A 261 19.05 9.72 -6.32
C GLY A 261 18.11 10.84 -5.83
N GLN A 262 16.79 10.70 -6.06
CA GLN A 262 15.74 11.63 -5.66
C GLN A 262 14.37 10.96 -5.59
N CYS A 263 13.34 11.73 -5.25
CA CYS A 263 11.98 11.23 -5.27
C CYS A 263 11.38 11.17 -6.68
N VAL A 264 10.43 10.24 -6.86
CA VAL A 264 9.44 10.29 -7.93
C VAL A 264 8.21 11.02 -7.37
N GLY A 265 7.73 12.02 -8.10
CA GLY A 265 6.59 12.87 -7.73
C GLY A 265 5.92 13.47 -8.96
N ALA A 266 5.01 14.43 -8.78
CA ALA A 266 4.17 14.96 -9.85
C ALA A 266 4.92 15.30 -11.13
N ARG A 267 6.07 15.97 -11.02
CA ARG A 267 6.74 16.58 -12.18
C ARG A 267 7.69 15.64 -12.92
N ASN A 268 8.05 14.51 -12.34
CA ASN A 268 8.97 13.55 -12.96
C ASN A 268 8.44 12.12 -13.05
N HIS A 269 7.24 11.83 -12.57
CA HIS A 269 6.66 10.47 -12.61
C HIS A 269 6.54 9.94 -14.04
N ARG A 270 6.10 10.75 -15.00
CA ARG A 270 6.06 10.41 -16.41
C ARG A 270 7.43 9.95 -16.93
N PHE A 271 8.48 10.73 -16.64
CA PHE A 271 9.84 10.40 -17.10
C PHE A 271 10.40 9.16 -16.43
N PHE A 272 9.98 8.87 -15.21
CA PHE A 272 10.30 7.62 -14.53
C PHE A 272 9.72 6.40 -15.28
N VAL A 273 8.46 6.45 -15.68
CA VAL A 273 7.81 5.38 -16.46
C VAL A 273 8.50 5.19 -17.81
N ILE A 274 8.81 6.27 -18.52
CA ILE A 274 9.53 6.25 -19.80
C ILE A 274 10.92 5.61 -19.64
N PHE A 275 11.66 6.00 -18.59
CA PHE A 275 12.97 5.41 -18.30
C PHE A 275 12.86 3.91 -18.05
N VAL A 276 11.93 3.46 -17.21
CA VAL A 276 11.73 2.03 -16.90
C VAL A 276 11.32 1.24 -18.16
N PHE A 277 10.47 1.84 -19.01
CA PHE A 277 10.05 1.24 -20.29
C PHE A 277 11.25 0.99 -21.21
N TRP A 278 12.10 1.99 -21.45
CA TRP A 278 13.26 1.83 -22.33
C TRP A 278 14.38 0.98 -21.69
N ALA A 279 14.55 1.04 -20.38
CA ALA A 279 15.44 0.15 -19.66
C ALA A 279 15.06 -1.32 -19.82
N LEU A 280 13.75 -1.63 -19.82
CA LEU A 280 13.25 -2.98 -20.11
C LEU A 280 13.69 -3.46 -21.49
N TRP A 281 13.48 -2.66 -22.54
CA TRP A 281 13.85 -3.04 -23.92
C TRP A 281 15.38 -3.16 -24.10
N PHE A 282 16.15 -2.28 -23.49
CA PHE A 282 17.61 -2.35 -23.50
C PHE A 282 18.13 -3.65 -22.87
N TRP A 283 17.67 -3.98 -21.68
CA TRP A 283 18.09 -5.20 -21.00
C TRP A 283 17.53 -6.46 -21.64
N ALA A 284 16.31 -6.44 -22.16
CA ALA A 284 15.71 -7.56 -22.88
C ALA A 284 16.46 -7.87 -24.17
N TRP A 285 16.83 -6.85 -24.94
CA TRP A 285 17.67 -7.00 -26.13
C TRP A 285 19.03 -7.59 -25.79
N THR A 286 19.70 -7.04 -24.78
CA THR A 286 21.00 -7.51 -24.31
C THR A 286 20.94 -8.97 -23.89
N PHE A 287 19.96 -9.34 -23.09
CA PHE A 287 19.76 -10.72 -22.62
C PHE A 287 19.48 -11.68 -23.78
N ALA A 288 18.49 -11.39 -24.60
CA ALA A 288 18.04 -12.28 -25.68
C ALA A 288 19.14 -12.54 -26.71
N THR A 289 19.85 -11.50 -27.11
CA THR A 289 20.91 -11.65 -28.12
C THR A 289 22.14 -12.39 -27.56
N LEU A 290 22.58 -12.08 -26.36
CA LEU A 290 23.70 -12.80 -25.73
C LEU A 290 23.38 -14.28 -25.50
N VAL A 291 22.19 -14.58 -24.97
CA VAL A 291 21.74 -15.97 -24.79
C VAL A 291 21.64 -16.67 -26.13
N GLY A 292 21.02 -16.05 -27.15
CA GLY A 292 20.82 -16.66 -28.44
C GLY A 292 22.12 -16.99 -29.17
N VAL A 293 23.11 -16.07 -29.18
CA VAL A 293 24.37 -16.33 -29.87
C VAL A 293 25.26 -17.34 -29.13
N ASN A 294 25.27 -17.29 -27.78
CA ASN A 294 26.06 -18.26 -27.01
C ASN A 294 25.41 -19.66 -27.07
N ALA A 295 24.11 -19.79 -27.00
CA ALA A 295 23.40 -21.07 -27.16
C ALA A 295 23.64 -21.68 -28.56
N ARG A 296 23.57 -20.86 -29.61
CA ARG A 296 23.89 -21.31 -30.97
C ARG A 296 25.34 -21.74 -31.12
N ALA A 297 26.29 -20.98 -30.53
CA ALA A 297 27.71 -21.34 -30.58
C ALA A 297 27.98 -22.65 -29.84
N ALA A 298 27.39 -22.85 -28.68
CA ALA A 298 27.48 -24.08 -27.91
C ALA A 298 26.93 -25.29 -28.68
N SER A 299 25.84 -25.15 -29.44
CA SER A 299 25.27 -26.23 -30.25
C SER A 299 26.11 -26.61 -31.49
N VAL A 300 26.89 -25.66 -32.03
CA VAL A 300 27.67 -25.87 -33.25
C VAL A 300 29.11 -26.29 -32.94
N ARG A 301 29.65 -25.87 -31.80
CA ARG A 301 31.10 -26.03 -31.42
C ARG A 301 31.24 -26.77 -30.09
N SER A 302 30.49 -27.83 -29.88
CA SER A 302 30.33 -28.51 -28.57
C SER A 302 31.62 -28.82 -27.82
N ASP A 303 32.69 -29.16 -28.52
CA ASP A 303 33.93 -29.65 -27.91
C ASP A 303 35.03 -28.57 -27.68
N LEU A 304 34.85 -27.37 -28.24
CA LEU A 304 35.82 -26.28 -28.21
C LEU A 304 35.20 -24.92 -27.78
N PHE A 305 33.94 -24.95 -27.34
CA PHE A 305 33.26 -23.72 -27.00
C PHE A 305 33.52 -23.31 -25.55
N ASP A 306 34.35 -22.29 -25.38
CA ASP A 306 34.52 -21.60 -24.09
C ASP A 306 33.68 -20.33 -24.05
N ILE A 307 32.80 -20.26 -23.08
CA ILE A 307 31.92 -19.08 -22.90
C ILE A 307 32.70 -17.97 -22.20
N ASP A 308 32.76 -16.79 -22.80
CA ASP A 308 33.35 -15.62 -22.18
C ASP A 308 32.63 -15.28 -20.85
N GLY A 309 33.34 -15.39 -19.73
CA GLY A 309 32.82 -15.10 -18.40
C GLY A 309 32.24 -13.70 -18.25
N GLN A 310 32.71 -12.70 -19.02
CA GLN A 310 32.14 -11.35 -19.04
C GLN A 310 30.74 -11.34 -19.68
N GLN A 311 30.56 -12.12 -20.76
CA GLN A 311 29.24 -12.27 -21.39
C GLN A 311 28.27 -13.01 -20.46
N VAL A 312 28.74 -14.03 -19.73
CA VAL A 312 27.91 -14.72 -18.72
C VAL A 312 27.46 -13.75 -17.63
N ALA A 313 28.39 -12.92 -17.11
CA ALA A 313 28.04 -11.93 -16.09
C ALA A 313 26.97 -10.95 -16.55
N ILE A 314 27.07 -10.44 -17.78
CA ILE A 314 26.03 -9.55 -18.35
C ILE A 314 24.74 -10.29 -18.70
N MET A 315 24.78 -11.56 -19.12
CA MET A 315 23.56 -12.36 -19.31
C MET A 315 22.77 -12.50 -18.00
N VAL A 316 23.42 -12.87 -16.91
CA VAL A 316 22.78 -12.97 -15.60
C VAL A 316 22.23 -11.62 -15.15
N LEU A 317 23.05 -10.57 -15.24
CA LEU A 317 22.67 -9.22 -14.84
C LEU A 317 21.49 -8.70 -15.66
N SER A 318 21.51 -8.84 -16.98
CA SER A 318 20.44 -8.38 -17.87
C SER A 318 19.15 -9.16 -17.64
N GLY A 319 19.22 -10.48 -17.41
CA GLY A 319 18.06 -11.29 -17.05
C GLY A 319 17.39 -10.83 -15.74
N LEU A 320 18.19 -10.54 -14.71
CA LEU A 320 17.69 -9.99 -13.45
C LEU A 320 17.05 -8.61 -13.64
N PHE A 321 17.67 -7.73 -14.45
CA PHE A 321 17.08 -6.42 -14.74
C PHE A 321 15.81 -6.50 -15.59
N VAL A 322 15.68 -7.45 -16.50
CA VAL A 322 14.44 -7.70 -17.24
C VAL A 322 13.31 -8.05 -16.26
N LEU A 323 13.53 -9.02 -15.37
CA LEU A 323 12.53 -9.41 -14.39
C LEU A 323 12.12 -8.23 -13.47
N PHE A 324 13.11 -7.49 -13.01
CA PHE A 324 12.89 -6.31 -12.16
C PHE A 324 12.11 -5.22 -12.88
N THR A 325 12.51 -4.86 -14.11
CA THR A 325 11.88 -3.76 -14.86
C THR A 325 10.48 -4.12 -15.35
N VAL A 326 10.22 -5.40 -15.72
CA VAL A 326 8.86 -5.88 -16.05
C VAL A 326 7.94 -5.71 -14.84
N ALA A 327 8.35 -6.22 -13.67
CA ALA A 327 7.54 -6.12 -12.46
C ALA A 327 7.30 -4.65 -12.06
N LEU A 328 8.35 -3.82 -12.15
CA LEU A 328 8.26 -2.40 -11.83
C LEU A 328 7.33 -1.65 -12.80
N LEU A 329 7.50 -1.85 -14.10
CA LEU A 329 6.67 -1.23 -15.13
C LEU A 329 5.21 -1.62 -14.98
N TRP A 330 4.93 -2.93 -14.83
CA TRP A 330 3.58 -3.42 -14.59
C TRP A 330 2.91 -2.78 -13.39
N THR A 331 3.63 -2.73 -12.27
CA THR A 331 3.13 -2.13 -11.03
C THR A 331 2.80 -0.65 -11.19
N HIS A 332 3.68 0.13 -11.85
CA HIS A 332 3.44 1.56 -12.07
C HIS A 332 2.32 1.82 -13.07
N VAL A 333 2.24 1.05 -14.16
CA VAL A 333 1.12 1.14 -15.11
C VAL A 333 -0.21 0.86 -14.43
N ASP A 334 -0.29 -0.21 -13.63
CA ASP A 334 -1.51 -0.57 -12.90
C ASP A 334 -1.91 0.53 -11.90
N MET A 335 -0.97 1.04 -11.10
CA MET A 335 -1.24 2.12 -10.14
C MET A 335 -1.68 3.41 -10.85
N ILE A 336 -1.02 3.82 -11.93
CA ILE A 336 -1.40 5.01 -12.71
C ILE A 336 -2.79 4.85 -13.30
N CYS A 337 -3.10 3.69 -13.88
CA CYS A 337 -4.44 3.38 -14.40
C CYS A 337 -5.52 3.41 -13.30
N GLN A 338 -5.16 3.20 -12.05
CA GLN A 338 -6.07 3.33 -10.90
C GLN A 338 -6.05 4.73 -10.26
N GLY A 339 -5.29 5.68 -10.79
CA GLY A 339 -5.15 7.03 -10.24
C GLY A 339 -4.35 7.10 -8.94
N GLN A 340 -3.56 6.07 -8.62
CA GLN A 340 -2.87 5.90 -7.34
C GLN A 340 -1.37 6.19 -7.47
N SER A 341 -0.79 6.73 -6.40
CA SER A 341 0.66 6.67 -6.15
C SER A 341 1.00 5.42 -5.33
N THR A 342 2.28 5.08 -5.23
CA THR A 342 2.77 3.96 -4.39
C THR A 342 2.30 4.09 -2.94
N VAL A 343 2.32 5.29 -2.36
CA VAL A 343 1.84 5.52 -0.98
C VAL A 343 0.32 5.31 -0.87
N GLU A 344 -0.43 5.79 -1.85
CA GLU A 344 -1.88 5.65 -1.88
C GLU A 344 -2.29 4.18 -2.10
N SER A 345 -1.58 3.44 -2.96
CA SER A 345 -1.82 2.01 -3.18
C SER A 345 -1.60 1.17 -1.91
N LEU A 346 -0.63 1.57 -1.05
CA LEU A 346 -0.45 0.94 0.26
C LEU A 346 -1.67 1.17 1.17
N GLY A 347 -2.31 2.33 1.10
CA GLY A 347 -3.57 2.62 1.81
C GLY A 347 -4.70 1.71 1.34
N VAL A 348 -4.90 1.61 0.03
CA VAL A 348 -5.89 0.70 -0.59
C VAL A 348 -5.62 -0.77 -0.20
N ARG A 349 -4.36 -1.19 -0.23
CA ARG A 349 -3.97 -2.55 0.18
C ARG A 349 -4.31 -2.84 1.63
N ARG A 350 -4.02 -1.93 2.56
CA ARG A 350 -4.40 -2.08 3.98
C ARG A 350 -5.91 -2.21 4.15
N MET A 351 -6.70 -1.45 3.38
CA MET A 351 -8.15 -1.57 3.39
C MET A 351 -8.61 -2.95 2.91
N HIS A 352 -8.04 -3.48 1.82
CA HIS A 352 -8.29 -4.84 1.38
C HIS A 352 -7.90 -5.90 2.41
N GLU A 353 -6.75 -5.76 3.05
CA GLU A 353 -6.28 -6.67 4.11
C GLU A 353 -7.24 -6.66 5.32
N ARG A 354 -7.80 -5.48 5.66
CA ARG A 354 -8.82 -5.36 6.69
C ARG A 354 -10.11 -6.06 6.29
N GLU A 355 -10.63 -5.83 5.09
CA GLU A 355 -11.79 -6.55 4.58
C GLU A 355 -11.58 -8.08 4.60
N GLN A 356 -10.40 -8.54 4.21
CA GLN A 356 -10.05 -9.96 4.29
C GLN A 356 -10.10 -10.50 5.72
N ARG A 357 -9.63 -9.73 6.71
CA ARG A 357 -9.72 -10.13 8.13
C ARG A 357 -11.16 -10.26 8.58
N VAL A 358 -12.03 -9.30 8.21
CA VAL A 358 -13.47 -9.36 8.51
C VAL A 358 -14.13 -10.57 7.85
N LEU A 359 -13.86 -10.81 6.56
CA LEU A 359 -14.40 -11.95 5.81
C LEU A 359 -13.96 -13.30 6.40
N LYS A 360 -12.72 -13.40 6.90
CA LYS A 360 -12.24 -14.62 7.59
C LYS A 360 -12.94 -14.84 8.93
N ARG A 361 -13.44 -13.80 9.59
CA ARG A 361 -14.23 -13.91 10.84
C ARG A 361 -15.69 -14.27 10.57
N LEU A 362 -16.28 -13.76 9.48
CA LEU A 362 -17.68 -13.99 9.10
C LEU A 362 -17.91 -15.36 8.44
N HIS A 363 -16.93 -15.88 7.72
CA HIS A 363 -17.04 -17.07 6.90
C HIS A 363 -15.92 -18.06 7.21
N SER A 364 -16.23 -19.35 7.16
CA SER A 364 -15.22 -20.43 7.23
C SER A 364 -14.18 -20.29 6.12
N TRP A 365 -12.98 -20.86 6.32
CA TRP A 365 -11.88 -20.73 5.36
C TRP A 365 -12.23 -21.28 3.96
N TRP A 366 -13.08 -22.29 3.85
CA TRP A 366 -13.56 -22.91 2.60
C TRP A 366 -14.76 -22.23 1.98
N ASP A 367 -15.47 -21.32 2.69
CA ASP A 367 -16.66 -20.66 2.16
C ASP A 367 -16.28 -19.50 1.23
N PHE A 368 -15.81 -19.86 0.03
CA PHE A 368 -15.47 -18.88 -1.00
C PHE A 368 -16.71 -18.19 -1.59
N ARG A 369 -17.86 -18.89 -1.60
CA ARG A 369 -19.12 -18.33 -2.13
C ARG A 369 -19.68 -17.26 -1.21
N GLY A 370 -19.77 -17.53 0.10
CA GLY A 370 -20.21 -16.54 1.08
C GLY A 370 -19.31 -15.31 1.12
N LYS A 371 -17.99 -15.51 1.13
CA LYS A 371 -17.03 -14.39 1.05
C LYS A 371 -17.21 -13.53 -0.20
N ARG A 372 -17.44 -14.17 -1.36
CA ARG A 372 -17.68 -13.46 -2.63
C ARG A 372 -19.02 -12.72 -2.61
N GLN A 373 -20.06 -13.30 -2.05
CA GLN A 373 -21.37 -12.69 -1.93
C GLN A 373 -21.36 -11.48 -1.00
N THR A 374 -20.74 -11.61 0.18
CA THR A 374 -20.57 -10.49 1.11
C THR A 374 -19.79 -9.33 0.47
N ARG A 375 -18.70 -9.62 -0.24
CA ARG A 375 -17.95 -8.58 -0.95
C ARG A 375 -18.79 -7.92 -2.04
N LYS A 376 -19.56 -8.69 -2.82
CA LYS A 376 -20.47 -8.11 -3.83
C LYS A 376 -21.50 -7.17 -3.21
N GLN A 377 -22.02 -7.50 -2.03
CA GLN A 377 -22.98 -6.65 -1.33
C GLN A 377 -22.32 -5.37 -0.83
N TRP A 378 -21.11 -5.45 -0.28
CA TRP A 378 -20.31 -4.27 0.08
C TRP A 378 -20.00 -3.39 -1.13
N ASP A 379 -19.63 -4.01 -2.27
CA ASP A 379 -19.40 -3.29 -3.52
C ASP A 379 -20.68 -2.67 -4.09
N ALA A 380 -21.84 -3.29 -3.89
CA ALA A 380 -23.12 -2.71 -4.27
C ALA A 380 -23.51 -1.52 -3.40
N GLU A 381 -23.20 -1.55 -2.10
CA GLU A 381 -23.52 -0.48 -1.16
C GLU A 381 -22.53 0.71 -1.25
N TRP A 382 -21.23 0.43 -1.38
CA TRP A 382 -20.18 1.44 -1.27
C TRP A 382 -19.35 1.63 -2.56
N GLY A 383 -19.42 0.70 -3.51
CA GLY A 383 -18.52 0.67 -4.65
C GLY A 383 -17.19 -0.07 -4.37
N ARG A 384 -16.33 -0.19 -5.37
CA ARG A 384 -15.06 -0.92 -5.29
C ARG A 384 -13.97 -0.08 -4.63
N VAL A 385 -13.29 -0.65 -3.63
CA VAL A 385 -12.25 0.03 -2.83
C VAL A 385 -11.14 0.65 -3.68
N GLY A 386 -10.61 -0.07 -4.65
CA GLY A 386 -9.41 0.37 -5.40
C GLY A 386 -9.68 1.44 -6.46
N LYS A 387 -10.94 1.63 -6.87
CA LYS A 387 -11.32 2.58 -7.92
C LYS A 387 -12.32 3.60 -7.38
N GLU A 388 -13.57 3.18 -7.23
CA GLU A 388 -14.68 4.04 -6.79
C GLU A 388 -14.45 4.59 -5.36
N GLY A 389 -13.76 3.82 -4.51
CA GLY A 389 -13.34 4.23 -3.15
C GLY A 389 -11.97 4.91 -3.09
N HIS A 390 -11.43 5.37 -4.23
CA HIS A 390 -10.19 6.14 -4.26
C HIS A 390 -10.48 7.61 -4.59
N PRO A 391 -10.03 8.58 -3.76
CA PRO A 391 -10.41 9.99 -3.91
C PRO A 391 -9.93 10.64 -5.22
N TRP A 392 -8.91 10.08 -5.86
CA TRP A 392 -8.29 10.64 -7.08
C TRP A 392 -8.61 9.83 -8.34
N TRP A 393 -9.63 8.98 -8.30
CA TRP A 393 -10.09 8.21 -9.45
C TRP A 393 -10.90 9.10 -10.41
N LEU A 394 -10.42 9.27 -11.64
CA LEU A 394 -11.03 10.13 -12.69
C LEU A 394 -12.10 9.42 -13.54
N GLY A 395 -12.68 8.32 -13.06
CA GLY A 395 -13.74 7.60 -13.75
C GLY A 395 -13.27 6.54 -14.74
N SER A 396 -12.10 6.66 -15.35
CA SER A 396 -11.55 5.67 -16.27
C SER A 396 -10.03 5.49 -16.14
N ALA A 397 -9.54 4.29 -16.49
CA ALA A 397 -8.10 4.01 -16.51
C ALA A 397 -7.36 4.91 -17.52
N ARG A 398 -8.01 5.22 -18.65
CA ARG A 398 -7.44 6.11 -19.66
C ARG A 398 -7.29 7.54 -19.15
N ALA A 399 -8.30 8.11 -18.50
CA ALA A 399 -8.24 9.44 -17.93
C ALA A 399 -7.11 9.55 -16.87
N ASN A 400 -6.99 8.57 -15.98
CA ASN A 400 -5.91 8.52 -15.01
C ASN A 400 -4.52 8.39 -15.66
N TRP A 401 -4.41 7.60 -16.73
CA TRP A 401 -3.19 7.46 -17.50
C TRP A 401 -2.80 8.78 -18.16
N GLU A 402 -3.73 9.41 -18.88
CA GLU A 402 -3.51 10.67 -19.56
C GLU A 402 -3.18 11.83 -18.59
N ALA A 403 -3.78 11.86 -17.41
CA ALA A 403 -3.45 12.83 -16.36
C ALA A 403 -2.00 12.72 -15.87
N THR A 404 -1.36 11.56 -15.97
CA THR A 404 0.03 11.35 -15.56
C THR A 404 0.99 11.36 -16.76
N MET A 405 0.63 10.69 -17.87
CA MET A 405 1.50 10.48 -19.01
C MET A 405 1.31 11.49 -20.15
N GLY A 406 0.18 12.22 -20.14
CA GLY A 406 -0.21 13.18 -21.18
C GLY A 406 -1.19 12.59 -22.18
N ALA A 407 -1.96 13.46 -22.84
CA ALA A 407 -3.03 13.09 -23.79
C ALA A 407 -2.51 12.46 -25.09
N HIS A 408 -1.30 12.80 -25.51
CA HIS A 408 -0.74 12.34 -26.78
C HIS A 408 0.15 11.12 -26.60
N ALA A 409 -0.05 10.08 -27.42
CA ALA A 409 0.67 8.81 -27.33
C ALA A 409 2.21 8.94 -27.46
N TRP A 410 2.72 9.88 -28.26
CA TRP A 410 4.16 10.13 -28.35
C TRP A 410 4.77 10.56 -27.02
N MET A 411 3.99 11.25 -26.17
CA MET A 411 4.44 11.63 -24.82
C MET A 411 4.72 10.44 -23.92
N TRP A 412 4.16 9.29 -24.20
CA TRP A 412 4.32 8.08 -23.36
C TRP A 412 5.67 7.40 -23.57
N PHE A 413 6.33 7.67 -24.69
CA PHE A 413 7.58 7.00 -25.07
C PHE A 413 8.78 7.93 -25.13
N LEU A 414 8.58 9.23 -25.38
CA LEU A 414 9.67 10.17 -25.53
C LEU A 414 9.87 11.05 -24.27
N PRO A 415 11.11 11.17 -23.75
CA PRO A 415 11.40 11.96 -22.53
C PRO A 415 11.53 13.45 -22.81
N ILE A 416 10.60 14.01 -23.59
CA ILE A 416 10.59 15.43 -23.99
C ILE A 416 9.47 16.22 -23.29
N GLY A 417 9.61 17.54 -23.24
CA GLY A 417 8.63 18.45 -22.64
C GLY A 417 8.62 18.43 -21.11
N LYS A 418 7.46 18.75 -20.53
CA LYS A 418 7.18 18.77 -19.08
C LYS A 418 6.16 17.69 -18.73
N SER A 419 6.08 17.33 -17.44
CA SER A 419 4.97 16.51 -16.95
C SER A 419 3.66 17.30 -17.07
N PRO A 420 2.52 16.65 -17.44
CA PRO A 420 1.22 17.30 -17.44
C PRO A 420 0.73 17.66 -16.04
N ASP A 421 1.16 16.91 -15.03
CA ASP A 421 0.77 17.07 -13.64
C ASP A 421 1.59 18.18 -12.96
N ASP A 422 0.92 19.23 -12.48
CA ASP A 422 1.54 20.33 -11.74
C ASP A 422 1.84 19.99 -10.28
N GLY A 423 1.14 19.00 -9.74
CA GLY A 423 1.25 18.54 -8.36
C GLY A 423 0.46 19.37 -7.35
N LEU A 424 -0.35 20.32 -7.76
CA LEU A 424 -1.07 21.25 -6.89
C LEU A 424 -2.58 21.10 -6.99
N SER A 425 -3.11 20.88 -8.20
CA SER A 425 -4.53 20.81 -8.48
C SER A 425 -4.98 19.40 -8.83
N TYR A 426 -5.98 18.88 -8.13
CA TYR A 426 -6.52 17.54 -8.35
C TYR A 426 -8.03 17.55 -8.30
N GLU A 427 -8.65 16.93 -9.29
CA GLU A 427 -10.09 16.66 -9.28
C GLU A 427 -10.41 15.58 -8.25
N LEU A 428 -11.36 15.88 -7.37
CA LEU A 428 -11.86 14.93 -6.40
C LEU A 428 -12.87 14.01 -7.10
N ASN A 429 -12.77 12.71 -6.83
CA ASN A 429 -13.78 11.74 -7.26
C ASN A 429 -15.16 12.17 -6.74
N PRO A 430 -16.18 12.35 -7.61
CA PRO A 430 -17.52 12.82 -7.21
C PRO A 430 -18.24 11.92 -6.19
N ARG A 431 -17.70 10.73 -5.92
CA ARG A 431 -18.20 9.79 -4.91
C ARG A 431 -17.77 10.16 -3.48
N PHE A 432 -16.98 11.21 -3.34
CA PHE A 432 -16.52 11.75 -2.06
C PHE A 432 -17.25 13.07 -1.74
N ASP A 433 -17.37 13.39 -0.45
CA ASP A 433 -17.88 14.70 -0.01
C ASP A 433 -16.78 15.77 -0.11
N ALA A 434 -17.17 17.03 0.16
CA ALA A 434 -16.26 18.19 0.13
C ALA A 434 -15.10 18.09 1.14
N GLU A 435 -15.21 17.25 2.16
CA GLU A 435 -14.17 17.01 3.17
C GLU A 435 -13.28 15.81 2.82
N GLY A 436 -13.61 15.07 1.74
CA GLY A 436 -12.88 13.89 1.29
C GLY A 436 -13.26 12.60 2.02
N ARG A 437 -14.49 12.47 2.50
CA ARG A 437 -15.04 11.22 3.01
C ARG A 437 -15.72 10.48 1.87
N TRP A 438 -15.54 9.18 1.81
CA TRP A 438 -16.23 8.35 0.83
C TRP A 438 -17.71 8.18 1.21
N ARG A 439 -18.61 8.42 0.26
CA ARG A 439 -20.07 8.34 0.46
C ARG A 439 -20.61 6.96 0.04
N PRO A 440 -21.67 6.46 0.69
CA PRO A 440 -22.37 5.28 0.21
C PRO A 440 -23.01 5.53 -1.16
N ARG A 441 -23.18 4.47 -1.96
CA ARG A 441 -23.70 4.58 -3.34
C ARG A 441 -25.02 5.34 -3.45
N LYS A 442 -25.91 5.20 -2.47
CA LYS A 442 -27.20 5.94 -2.42
C LYS A 442 -27.05 7.47 -2.42
N GLU A 443 -25.89 7.97 -1.99
CA GLU A 443 -25.58 9.40 -1.91
C GLU A 443 -24.71 9.91 -3.08
N TRP A 444 -24.35 9.02 -4.02
CA TRP A 444 -23.59 9.42 -5.20
C TRP A 444 -24.45 10.26 -6.15
N PRO A 445 -23.84 11.04 -7.04
CA PRO A 445 -24.53 11.67 -8.16
C PRO A 445 -25.30 10.63 -8.98
N GLU A 446 -26.46 10.98 -9.47
CA GLU A 446 -27.37 10.06 -10.18
C GLU A 446 -26.70 9.34 -11.37
N GLU A 447 -25.83 10.05 -12.07
CA GLU A 447 -25.09 9.55 -13.24
C GLU A 447 -24.08 8.44 -12.88
N LEU A 448 -23.74 8.27 -11.60
CA LEU A 448 -22.71 7.34 -11.11
C LEU A 448 -23.25 6.22 -10.22
N ARG A 449 -24.57 6.20 -9.96
CA ARG A 449 -25.25 5.18 -9.12
C ARG A 449 -25.34 3.78 -9.72
#